data_f40f48ec1bf871f108817633aba5b787
#
_entry.id   f40f48ec1bf871f108817633aba5b787
#
_cell.length_a   1.000
_cell.length_b   1.000
_cell.length_c   1.000
_cell.angle_alpha   90.00
_cell.angle_beta   90.00
_cell.angle_gamma   90.00
#
_symmetry.space_group_name_H-M   'P 1'
#
loop_
_entity.id
_entity.type
_entity.pdbx_description
1 polymer ?
#
loop_
_entity_poly.entity_id
_entity_poly.type
_entity_poly.pdbx_seq_one_letter_code
_entity_poly.pdbx_strand_id
1 'polypeptide(L)'
;MLNKDLINHKFPGGSFTIDKEINNLIKSSTGLEISKRTSNEYLVHPIFSMVALNSIGYTLEELFNLLNYDVRKGPMLGECEFNLLDTFNLDRNYNVNGFIESFESKVSKKIGNFDIMSFKLEITFENRIVSKINYKWILPV
;
A
#
# COMPACT_ATOMS: atom_id res chain seq x y z
N MET A 1 -17.54 -17.42 3.72
CA MET A 1 -18.01 -16.27 2.92
C MET A 1 -17.24 -15.03 3.37
N LEU A 2 -16.81 -14.23 2.43
CA LEU A 2 -16.09 -12.98 2.69
C LEU A 2 -16.93 -12.01 3.54
N ASN A 3 -16.34 -11.43 4.56
CA ASN A 3 -17.02 -10.43 5.40
C ASN A 3 -17.08 -9.07 4.68
N LYS A 4 -18.18 -8.82 3.97
CA LYS A 4 -18.40 -7.56 3.23
C LYS A 4 -18.95 -6.41 4.08
N ASP A 5 -19.25 -6.66 5.35
CA ASP A 5 -19.70 -5.60 6.27
C ASP A 5 -18.56 -4.66 6.69
N LEU A 6 -17.33 -4.98 6.26
CA LEU A 6 -16.15 -4.17 6.52
C LEU A 6 -16.00 -2.94 5.61
N ILE A 7 -16.99 -2.60 4.80
CA ILE A 7 -17.01 -1.32 4.07
C ILE A 7 -16.92 -0.18 5.08
N ASN A 8 -16.04 0.78 4.80
CA ASN A 8 -15.67 1.90 5.69
C ASN A 8 -14.92 1.50 6.97
N HIS A 9 -14.52 0.22 7.09
CA HIS A 9 -13.65 -0.19 8.20
C HIS A 9 -12.31 0.53 8.09
N LYS A 10 -11.99 1.32 9.11
CA LYS A 10 -10.71 2.03 9.20
C LYS A 10 -9.62 1.09 9.70
N PHE A 11 -8.48 1.11 9.04
CA PHE A 11 -7.30 0.42 9.52
C PHE A 11 -6.78 1.08 10.82
N PRO A 12 -6.16 0.32 11.72
CA PRO A 12 -5.58 0.91 12.94
C PRO A 12 -4.56 2.00 12.63
N GLY A 13 -3.88 1.86 11.48
CA GLY A 13 -2.83 2.77 11.09
C GLY A 13 -1.48 2.45 11.70
N GLY A 14 -0.49 3.20 11.29
CA GLY A 14 0.88 3.04 11.74
C GLY A 14 1.76 4.16 11.23
N SER A 15 3.04 3.96 11.31
CA SER A 15 4.02 4.92 10.81
C SER A 15 5.26 4.21 10.27
N PHE A 16 6.02 4.91 9.45
CA PHE A 16 7.33 4.47 8.97
C PHE A 16 8.27 5.66 8.78
N THR A 17 9.56 5.37 8.84
CA THR A 17 10.63 6.33 8.59
C THR A 17 11.45 5.84 7.41
N ILE A 18 11.87 6.76 6.54
CA ILE A 18 12.67 6.42 5.37
C ILE A 18 14.14 6.52 5.73
N ASP A 19 14.79 5.36 5.78
CA ASP A 19 16.22 5.23 6.02
C ASP A 19 17.02 5.48 4.74
N LYS A 20 18.13 6.19 4.86
CA LYS A 20 19.00 6.53 3.73
C LYS A 20 19.59 5.29 3.05
N GLU A 21 20.01 4.30 3.83
CA GLU A 21 20.63 3.09 3.28
C GLU A 21 19.60 2.28 2.48
N ILE A 22 18.39 2.12 3.01
CA ILE A 22 17.30 1.44 2.31
C ILE A 22 16.92 2.19 1.05
N ASN A 23 16.81 3.53 1.11
CA ASN A 23 16.53 4.34 -0.06
C ASN A 23 17.60 4.18 -1.15
N ASN A 24 18.87 4.20 -0.77
CA ASN A 24 19.98 3.99 -1.71
C ASN A 24 19.95 2.59 -2.32
N LEU A 25 19.64 1.57 -1.53
CA LEU A 25 19.50 0.19 -2.01
C LEU A 25 18.37 0.07 -3.05
N ILE A 26 17.22 0.68 -2.80
CA ILE A 26 16.10 0.72 -3.74
C ILE A 26 16.50 1.45 -5.02
N LYS A 27 17.13 2.61 -4.93
CA LYS A 27 17.60 3.38 -6.09
C LYS A 27 18.58 2.58 -6.95
N SER A 28 19.55 1.91 -6.34
CA SER A 28 20.48 1.03 -7.04
C SER A 28 19.78 -0.15 -7.71
N SER A 29 18.83 -0.77 -7.02
CA SER A 29 18.06 -1.93 -7.53
C SER A 29 17.16 -1.58 -8.70
N THR A 30 16.71 -0.33 -8.80
CA THR A 30 15.87 0.20 -9.89
C THR A 30 16.66 0.87 -11.01
N GLY A 31 17.98 0.82 -10.97
CA GLY A 31 18.86 1.37 -11.99
C GLY A 31 19.14 2.88 -11.88
N LEU A 32 18.71 3.52 -10.78
CA LEU A 32 19.07 4.91 -10.52
C LEU A 32 20.51 5.01 -10.03
N GLU A 33 21.31 5.82 -10.71
CA GLU A 33 22.64 6.16 -10.22
C GLU A 33 22.58 7.12 -9.05
N ILE A 34 23.33 6.79 -7.98
CA ILE A 34 23.49 7.65 -6.82
C ILE A 34 24.69 8.55 -7.07
N SER A 35 24.44 9.84 -7.29
CA SER A 35 25.49 10.84 -7.55
C SER A 35 25.48 11.93 -6.50
N LYS A 36 26.62 12.13 -5.85
CA LYS A 36 26.82 13.25 -4.91
C LYS A 36 26.87 14.60 -5.63
N ARG A 37 27.27 14.61 -6.92
CA ARG A 37 27.39 15.85 -7.72
C ARG A 37 26.05 16.48 -8.07
N THR A 38 25.02 15.66 -8.24
CA THR A 38 23.68 16.10 -8.63
C THR A 38 22.72 16.22 -7.45
N SER A 39 23.21 16.03 -6.22
CA SER A 39 22.39 16.01 -4.99
C SER A 39 21.30 14.93 -4.96
N ASN A 40 21.29 13.99 -5.91
CA ASN A 40 20.28 12.92 -5.95
C ASN A 40 20.46 11.91 -4.81
N GLU A 41 21.55 12.00 -4.04
CA GLU A 41 21.78 11.25 -2.82
C GLU A 41 20.65 11.39 -1.80
N TYR A 42 20.01 12.56 -1.74
CA TYR A 42 18.91 12.86 -0.83
C TYR A 42 17.53 12.64 -1.47
N LEU A 43 17.50 12.35 -2.76
CA LEU A 43 16.26 12.11 -3.47
C LEU A 43 15.67 10.77 -3.03
N VAL A 44 14.47 10.81 -2.47
CA VAL A 44 13.77 9.62 -2.03
C VAL A 44 13.01 8.99 -3.21
N HIS A 45 13.15 7.67 -3.36
CA HIS A 45 12.45 6.94 -4.41
C HIS A 45 10.93 6.94 -4.14
N PRO A 46 10.07 7.24 -5.12
CA PRO A 46 8.62 7.33 -4.93
C PRO A 46 7.97 5.98 -4.55
N ILE A 47 8.67 4.85 -4.72
CA ILE A 47 8.19 3.52 -4.32
C ILE A 47 7.86 3.42 -2.83
N PHE A 48 8.33 4.34 -2.00
CA PHE A 48 7.96 4.38 -0.58
C PHE A 48 6.46 4.58 -0.36
N SER A 49 5.71 5.06 -1.35
CA SER A 49 4.25 5.00 -1.32
C SER A 49 3.73 3.57 -1.15
N MET A 50 4.40 2.57 -1.73
CA MET A 50 4.05 1.15 -1.62
C MET A 50 4.37 0.56 -0.24
N VAL A 51 5.33 1.13 0.48
CA VAL A 51 5.71 0.69 1.84
C VAL A 51 4.57 0.93 2.84
N ALA A 52 3.67 1.86 2.56
CA ALA A 52 2.53 2.16 3.41
C ALA A 52 1.67 0.94 3.74
N LEU A 53 1.56 -0.04 2.84
CA LEU A 53 0.81 -1.27 3.07
C LEU A 53 1.33 -2.05 4.30
N ASN A 54 2.61 -1.98 4.60
CA ASN A 54 3.22 -2.62 5.76
C ASN A 54 2.95 -1.87 7.08
N SER A 55 2.36 -0.69 7.01
CA SER A 55 2.13 0.20 8.16
C SER A 55 0.65 0.53 8.39
N ILE A 56 -0.25 -0.34 7.93
CA ILE A 56 -1.70 -0.16 8.12
C ILE A 56 -2.20 -0.59 9.51
N GLY A 57 -1.34 -1.20 10.31
CA GLY A 57 -1.68 -1.72 11.65
C GLY A 57 -2.19 -3.15 11.66
N TYR A 58 -2.27 -3.81 10.51
CA TYR A 58 -2.53 -5.23 10.35
C TYR A 58 -1.39 -5.90 9.58
N THR A 59 -1.05 -7.12 9.95
CA THR A 59 -0.35 -8.02 9.03
C THR A 59 -1.30 -8.48 7.92
N LEU A 60 -0.79 -9.03 6.84
CA LEU A 60 -1.64 -9.60 5.78
C LEU A 60 -2.49 -10.75 6.33
N GLU A 61 -1.95 -11.56 7.22
CA GLU A 61 -2.68 -12.65 7.87
C GLU A 61 -3.85 -12.12 8.70
N GLU A 62 -3.61 -11.11 9.53
CA GLU A 62 -4.66 -10.46 10.34
C GLU A 62 -5.75 -9.86 9.46
N LEU A 63 -5.37 -9.21 8.36
CA LEU A 63 -6.33 -8.62 7.42
C LEU A 63 -7.19 -9.70 6.75
N PHE A 64 -6.59 -10.81 6.28
CA PHE A 64 -7.35 -11.90 5.67
C PHE A 64 -8.24 -12.63 6.69
N ASN A 65 -7.79 -12.77 7.93
CA ASN A 65 -8.63 -13.31 9.02
C ASN A 65 -9.83 -12.40 9.30
N LEU A 66 -9.62 -11.09 9.36
CA LEU A 66 -10.69 -10.10 9.53
C LEU A 66 -11.72 -10.19 8.39
N LEU A 67 -11.25 -10.37 7.16
CA LEU A 67 -12.07 -10.55 5.97
C LEU A 67 -12.77 -11.92 5.91
N ASN A 68 -12.44 -12.84 6.81
CA ASN A 68 -12.86 -14.24 6.73
C ASN A 68 -12.52 -14.87 5.37
N TYR A 69 -11.31 -14.59 4.89
CA TYR A 69 -10.83 -15.05 3.58
C TYR A 69 -9.76 -16.14 3.71
N ASP A 70 -9.96 -17.23 2.99
CA ASP A 70 -8.97 -18.31 2.92
C ASP A 70 -7.87 -17.97 1.92
N VAL A 71 -6.68 -17.66 2.43
CA VAL A 71 -5.51 -17.29 1.61
C VAL A 71 -5.06 -18.37 0.61
N ARG A 72 -5.44 -19.63 0.84
CA ARG A 72 -5.13 -20.74 -0.08
C ARG A 72 -5.85 -20.60 -1.43
N LYS A 73 -6.89 -19.78 -1.49
CA LYS A 73 -7.59 -19.45 -2.73
C LYS A 73 -6.79 -18.55 -3.66
N GLY A 74 -5.65 -18.01 -3.22
CA GLY A 74 -4.71 -17.24 -4.02
C GLY A 74 -5.15 -15.79 -4.26
N PRO A 75 -5.13 -14.94 -3.24
CA PRO A 75 -5.40 -13.52 -3.42
C PRO A 75 -4.35 -12.89 -4.35
N MET A 76 -4.78 -11.97 -5.18
CA MET A 76 -3.93 -11.33 -6.19
C MET A 76 -4.04 -9.81 -6.11
N LEU A 77 -2.92 -9.12 -6.39
CA LEU A 77 -2.95 -7.69 -6.64
C LEU A 77 -3.54 -7.46 -8.03
N GLY A 78 -4.69 -6.80 -8.10
CA GLY A 78 -5.35 -6.45 -9.35
C GLY A 78 -4.89 -5.10 -9.88
N GLU A 79 -4.83 -4.10 -9.02
CA GLU A 79 -4.47 -2.73 -9.39
C GLU A 79 -3.86 -2.01 -8.18
N CYS A 80 -2.87 -1.19 -8.46
CA CYS A 80 -2.30 -0.25 -7.49
C CYS A 80 -2.06 1.08 -8.19
N GLU A 81 -2.71 2.12 -7.69
CA GLU A 81 -2.51 3.49 -8.14
C GLU A 81 -2.04 4.34 -6.98
N PHE A 82 -1.01 5.13 -7.18
CA PHE A 82 -0.59 6.10 -6.17
C PHE A 82 -0.35 7.48 -6.78
N ASN A 83 -0.75 8.50 -6.02
CA ASN A 83 -0.52 9.90 -6.32
C ASN A 83 0.44 10.48 -5.30
N LEU A 84 1.64 10.84 -5.74
CA LEU A 84 2.60 11.55 -4.92
C LEU A 84 2.30 13.04 -4.98
N LEU A 85 1.79 13.60 -3.87
CA LEU A 85 1.40 15.01 -3.77
C LEU A 85 2.53 15.90 -3.26
N ASP A 86 3.50 15.30 -2.58
CA ASP A 86 4.71 15.95 -2.08
C ASP A 86 5.86 14.93 -2.12
N THR A 87 7.08 15.41 -2.08
CA THR A 87 8.25 14.53 -2.03
C THR A 87 8.44 13.93 -0.64
N PHE A 88 8.90 12.68 -0.60
CA PHE A 88 9.36 12.09 0.65
C PHE A 88 10.73 12.66 1.04
N ASN A 89 10.97 12.75 2.34
CA ASN A 89 12.25 13.16 2.90
C ASN A 89 12.83 12.05 3.78
N LEU A 90 14.16 11.96 3.79
CA LEU A 90 14.88 11.04 4.66
C LEU A 90 14.67 11.39 6.14
N ASP A 91 14.73 10.36 6.99
CA ASP A 91 14.67 10.46 8.46
C ASP A 91 13.41 11.15 9.01
N ARG A 92 12.39 11.29 8.18
CA ARG A 92 11.10 11.82 8.57
C ARG A 92 10.13 10.69 8.86
N ASN A 93 9.38 10.80 9.96
CA ASN A 93 8.36 9.82 10.33
C ASN A 93 7.03 10.16 9.66
N TYR A 94 6.53 9.24 8.83
CA TYR A 94 5.27 9.37 8.12
C TYR A 94 4.20 8.51 8.78
N ASN A 95 2.98 9.05 8.86
CA ASN A 95 1.82 8.33 9.34
C ASN A 95 1.05 7.71 8.17
N VAL A 96 0.49 6.53 8.40
CA VAL A 96 -0.33 5.81 7.43
C VAL A 96 -1.72 5.59 8.00
N ASN A 97 -2.73 5.99 7.25
CA ASN A 97 -4.13 5.75 7.55
C ASN A 97 -4.82 5.18 6.31
N GLY A 98 -5.93 4.52 6.51
CA GLY A 98 -6.69 4.00 5.39
C GLY A 98 -7.96 3.28 5.82
N PHE A 99 -8.71 2.86 4.83
CA PHE A 99 -9.99 2.18 5.04
C PHE A 99 -10.37 1.32 3.83
N ILE A 100 -11.22 0.34 4.07
CA ILE A 100 -11.82 -0.48 3.01
C ILE A 100 -12.95 0.32 2.37
N GLU A 101 -12.85 0.54 1.06
CA GLU A 101 -13.80 1.37 0.32
C GLU A 101 -14.99 0.57 -0.19
N SER A 102 -14.74 -0.58 -0.82
CA SER A 102 -15.80 -1.35 -1.46
C SER A 102 -15.43 -2.81 -1.72
N PHE A 103 -16.48 -3.61 -1.93
CA PHE A 103 -16.39 -4.95 -2.48
C PHE A 103 -17.27 -5.05 -3.72
N GLU A 104 -16.78 -5.66 -4.78
CA GLU A 104 -17.50 -5.90 -6.02
C GLU A 104 -17.35 -7.36 -6.44
N SER A 105 -18.45 -8.08 -6.61
CA SER A 105 -18.40 -9.48 -7.07
C SER A 105 -18.42 -9.54 -8.60
N LYS A 106 -17.52 -10.35 -9.16
CA LYS A 106 -17.39 -10.57 -10.60
C LYS A 106 -17.20 -12.04 -10.96
N VAL A 107 -17.37 -12.32 -12.23
CA VAL A 107 -17.16 -13.65 -12.81
C VAL A 107 -16.20 -13.52 -13.99
N SER A 108 -15.23 -14.40 -14.05
CA SER A 108 -14.31 -14.50 -15.17
C SER A 108 -14.24 -15.92 -15.71
N LYS A 109 -14.00 -16.06 -17.00
CA LYS A 109 -13.80 -17.38 -17.63
C LYS A 109 -12.55 -18.10 -17.11
N LYS A 110 -11.56 -17.36 -16.67
CA LYS A 110 -10.26 -17.91 -16.20
C LYS A 110 -10.28 -18.34 -14.74
N ILE A 111 -10.82 -17.51 -13.86
CA ILE A 111 -10.72 -17.69 -12.41
C ILE A 111 -12.08 -17.98 -11.75
N GLY A 112 -13.15 -18.02 -12.52
CA GLY A 112 -14.50 -18.23 -11.99
C GLY A 112 -15.01 -17.01 -11.23
N ASN A 113 -15.71 -17.26 -10.12
CA ASN A 113 -16.22 -16.19 -9.26
C ASN A 113 -15.09 -15.59 -8.41
N PHE A 114 -15.09 -14.29 -8.29
CA PHE A 114 -14.15 -13.57 -7.45
C PHE A 114 -14.74 -12.26 -6.93
N ASP A 115 -14.23 -11.79 -5.82
CA ASP A 115 -14.53 -10.47 -5.31
C ASP A 115 -13.33 -9.53 -5.58
N ILE A 116 -13.63 -8.28 -5.86
CA ILE A 116 -12.64 -7.20 -5.87
C ILE A 116 -12.82 -6.42 -4.58
N MET A 117 -11.80 -6.35 -3.75
CA MET A 117 -11.75 -5.47 -2.60
C MET A 117 -10.95 -4.22 -2.96
N SER A 118 -11.57 -3.07 -2.86
CA SER A 118 -10.90 -1.77 -3.02
C SER A 118 -10.65 -1.16 -1.65
N PHE A 119 -9.44 -0.67 -1.44
CA PHE A 119 -9.09 0.07 -0.22
C PHE A 119 -8.14 1.22 -0.52
N LYS A 120 -8.20 2.23 0.33
CA LYS A 120 -7.42 3.47 0.19
C LYS A 120 -6.49 3.65 1.37
N LEU A 121 -5.27 4.10 1.07
CA LEU A 121 -4.30 4.51 2.06
C LEU A 121 -3.90 5.97 1.84
N GLU A 122 -3.61 6.66 2.92
CA GLU A 122 -3.03 8.00 2.91
C GLU A 122 -1.76 8.00 3.74
N ILE A 123 -0.70 8.57 3.18
CA ILE A 123 0.55 8.84 3.88
C ILE A 123 0.55 10.33 4.21
N THR A 124 0.70 10.65 5.50
CA THR A 124 0.66 12.03 5.98
C THR A 124 1.90 12.39 6.79
N PHE A 125 2.21 13.67 6.77
CA PHE A 125 3.23 14.29 7.62
C PHE A 125 2.71 15.64 8.10
N GLU A 126 2.69 15.87 9.42
CA GLU A 126 2.18 17.10 10.02
C GLU A 126 0.82 17.53 9.47
N ASN A 127 -0.13 16.58 9.43
CA ASN A 127 -1.50 16.77 8.91
C ASN A 127 -1.59 17.11 7.41
N ARG A 128 -0.50 17.01 6.66
CA ARG A 128 -0.49 17.16 5.19
C ARG A 128 -0.43 15.78 4.53
N ILE A 129 -1.22 15.61 3.50
CA ILE A 129 -1.19 14.38 2.69
C ILE A 129 0.02 14.44 1.75
N VAL A 130 0.90 13.46 1.88
CA VAL A 130 2.09 13.33 1.03
C VAL A 130 1.82 12.42 -0.16
N SER A 131 1.10 11.32 0.07
CA SER A 131 0.74 10.37 -0.97
C SER A 131 -0.61 9.72 -0.69
N LYS A 132 -1.36 9.43 -1.76
CA LYS A 132 -2.59 8.65 -1.72
C LYS A 132 -2.41 7.39 -2.55
N ILE A 133 -2.81 6.25 -2.01
CA ILE A 133 -2.69 4.96 -2.67
C ILE A 133 -4.06 4.29 -2.73
N ASN A 134 -4.44 3.82 -3.92
CA ASN A 134 -5.63 3.02 -4.13
C ASN A 134 -5.22 1.61 -4.54
N TYR A 135 -5.69 0.62 -3.80
CA TYR A 135 -5.48 -0.79 -4.08
C TYR A 135 -6.77 -1.46 -4.52
N LYS A 136 -6.65 -2.37 -5.48
CA LYS A 136 -7.70 -3.36 -5.78
C LYS A 136 -7.09 -4.75 -5.68
N TRP A 137 -7.59 -5.55 -4.78
CA TRP A 137 -7.23 -6.94 -4.64
C TRP A 137 -8.29 -7.85 -5.22
N ILE A 138 -7.87 -8.85 -5.97
CA ILE A 138 -8.72 -9.89 -6.53
C ILE A 138 -8.71 -11.06 -5.56
N LEU A 139 -9.88 -11.41 -5.08
CA LEU A 139 -10.10 -12.45 -4.09
C LEU A 139 -10.96 -13.57 -4.71
N PRO A 140 -10.34 -14.64 -5.29
CA PRO A 140 -11.10 -15.79 -5.81
C PRO A 140 -12.00 -16.41 -4.74
N VAL A 141 -13.21 -16.81 -5.13
CA VAL A 141 -14.22 -17.34 -4.19
C VAL A 141 -14.09 -18.85 -4.03
#